data_b1d935dc5ed2dd07ccc9dd57f11daf90
#
_entry.id   b1d935dc5ed2dd07ccc9dd57f11daf90
#
_cell.length_a   1.000
_cell.length_b   1.000
_cell.length_c   1.000
_cell.angle_alpha   90.00
_cell.angle_beta   90.00
_cell.angle_gamma   90.00
#
_symmetry.space_group_name_H-M   'P 1'
#
loop_
_entity.id
_entity.type
_entity.pdbx_description
1 polymer ?
#
loop_
_entity_poly.entity_id
_entity_poly.type
_entity_poly.pdbx_seq_one_letter_code
_entity_poly.pdbx_strand_id
1 'polypeptide(L)'
;MILIGQLPPFNGLEKALESIAEKFDCVILAEHMANIRSSKVIYNFDAIIYQLLNEEIACFSPDLLITLGGHVVSKRIKKFLRSCKPASHWYVSEEPKIVDLFQSITAQLEMDPLSFVEEINKKCSSNTLKHTYQSRWLSQS
;
A
#
# COMPACT_ATOMS: atom_id res chain seq x y z
N MET A 1 -4.65 2.46 1.19
CA MET A 1 -3.18 2.44 0.85
C MET A 1 -2.73 1.01 0.68
N ILE A 2 -1.94 0.74 -0.35
CA ILE A 2 -1.21 -0.53 -0.51
C ILE A 2 0.27 -0.22 -0.29
N LEU A 3 0.91 -0.92 0.63
CA LEU A 3 2.35 -0.83 0.88
C LEU A 3 3.00 -2.16 0.53
N ILE A 4 4.00 -2.11 -0.35
CA ILE A 4 4.71 -3.28 -0.85
C ILE A 4 6.13 -3.28 -0.29
N GLY A 5 6.42 -4.26 0.53
CA GLY A 5 7.75 -4.54 1.05
C GLY A 5 8.58 -5.38 0.08
N GLN A 6 9.53 -6.11 0.60
CA GLN A 6 10.38 -7.01 -0.19
C GLN A 6 9.54 -8.10 -0.85
N LEU A 7 9.65 -8.21 -2.18
CA LEU A 7 9.01 -9.25 -2.99
C LEU A 7 9.97 -9.80 -4.04
N PRO A 8 9.86 -11.10 -4.37
CA PRO A 8 10.43 -11.59 -5.62
C PRO A 8 9.66 -11.01 -6.81
N PRO A 9 10.22 -11.01 -8.02
CA PRO A 9 9.51 -10.61 -9.22
C PRO A 9 8.26 -11.49 -9.44
N PHE A 10 7.11 -10.85 -9.67
CA PHE A 10 5.85 -11.50 -10.02
C PHE A 10 5.37 -11.03 -11.38
N ASN A 11 5.30 -11.94 -12.37
CA ASN A 11 4.76 -11.61 -13.68
C ASN A 11 3.27 -11.26 -13.56
N GLY A 12 2.89 -10.07 -14.06
CA GLY A 12 1.49 -9.62 -14.05
C GLY A 12 1.09 -8.78 -12.84
N LEU A 13 1.86 -8.80 -11.75
CA LEU A 13 1.52 -8.04 -10.55
C LEU A 13 1.44 -6.52 -10.82
N GLU A 14 2.36 -5.98 -11.61
CA GLU A 14 2.37 -4.55 -11.98
C GLU A 14 1.06 -4.13 -12.65
N LYS A 15 0.62 -4.88 -13.67
CA LYS A 15 -0.64 -4.61 -14.39
C LYS A 15 -1.85 -4.73 -13.48
N ALA A 16 -1.86 -5.72 -12.59
CA ALA A 16 -2.95 -5.93 -11.65
C ALA A 16 -3.04 -4.78 -10.65
N LEU A 17 -1.91 -4.27 -10.16
CA LEU A 17 -1.82 -3.10 -9.28
C LEU A 17 -2.26 -1.81 -9.99
N GLU A 18 -1.84 -1.62 -11.24
CA GLU A 18 -2.28 -0.48 -12.06
C GLU A 18 -3.79 -0.45 -12.21
N SER A 19 -4.39 -1.61 -12.46
CA SER A 19 -5.85 -1.75 -12.54
C SER A 19 -6.55 -1.35 -11.22
N ILE A 20 -6.00 -1.74 -10.06
CA ILE A 20 -6.52 -1.30 -8.76
C ILE A 20 -6.39 0.22 -8.60
N ALA A 21 -5.23 0.79 -8.94
CA ALA A 21 -5.00 2.22 -8.81
C ALA A 21 -5.94 3.05 -9.70
N GLU A 22 -6.40 2.50 -10.82
CA GLU A 22 -7.38 3.14 -11.70
C GLU A 22 -8.83 3.01 -11.22
N LYS A 23 -9.15 1.89 -10.58
CA LYS A 23 -10.51 1.59 -10.11
C LYS A 23 -10.86 2.24 -8.77
N PHE A 24 -9.87 2.42 -7.92
CA PHE A 24 -10.07 2.86 -6.54
C PHE A 24 -9.26 4.11 -6.22
N ASP A 25 -9.77 4.90 -5.28
CA ASP A 25 -9.00 6.01 -4.70
C ASP A 25 -7.96 5.47 -3.71
N CYS A 26 -6.95 4.76 -4.25
CA CYS A 26 -5.88 4.17 -3.46
C CYS A 26 -4.50 4.59 -3.96
N VAL A 27 -3.57 4.74 -3.03
CA VAL A 27 -2.17 4.95 -3.32
C VAL A 27 -1.39 3.65 -3.14
N ILE A 28 -0.42 3.43 -4.01
CA ILE A 28 0.49 2.29 -3.96
C ILE A 28 1.89 2.81 -3.67
N LEU A 29 2.43 2.40 -2.54
CA LEU A 29 3.79 2.70 -2.11
C LEU A 29 4.63 1.43 -2.20
N ALA A 30 5.84 1.50 -2.72
CA ALA A 30 6.70 0.33 -2.82
C ALA A 30 8.13 0.64 -2.38
N GLU A 31 8.70 -0.28 -1.62
CA GLU A 31 10.14 -0.31 -1.34
C GLU A 31 10.93 -0.63 -2.60
N HIS A 32 12.19 -0.20 -2.66
CA HIS A 32 13.07 -0.52 -3.79
C HIS A 32 13.25 -2.03 -4.00
N MET A 33 13.11 -2.82 -2.94
CA MET A 33 13.21 -4.29 -2.98
C MET A 33 11.90 -4.99 -3.36
N ALA A 34 10.85 -4.24 -3.72
CA ALA A 34 9.57 -4.80 -4.12
C ALA A 34 9.58 -5.40 -5.54
N ASN A 35 10.62 -5.10 -6.34
CA ASN A 35 10.74 -5.52 -7.72
C ASN A 35 9.51 -5.16 -8.58
N ILE A 36 8.92 -4.01 -8.32
CA ILE A 36 7.79 -3.42 -9.05
C ILE A 36 8.29 -2.20 -9.81
N ARG A 37 7.84 -2.04 -11.06
CA ARG A 37 8.12 -0.86 -11.89
C ARG A 37 6.85 -0.39 -12.55
N SER A 38 6.30 0.71 -12.06
CA SER A 38 5.09 1.32 -12.62
C SER A 38 5.05 2.81 -12.30
N SER A 39 4.54 3.60 -13.22
CA SER A 39 4.30 5.04 -13.03
C SER A 39 3.15 5.34 -12.05
N LYS A 40 2.37 4.33 -11.67
CA LYS A 40 1.29 4.44 -10.67
C LYS A 40 1.76 4.17 -9.23
N VAL A 41 3.05 3.83 -9.07
CA VAL A 41 3.64 3.46 -7.78
C VAL A 41 4.57 4.56 -7.30
N ILE A 42 4.47 4.92 -6.04
CA ILE A 42 5.32 5.92 -5.39
C ILE A 42 6.46 5.20 -4.64
N TYR A 43 7.69 5.53 -4.99
CA TYR A 43 8.91 4.99 -4.39
C TYR A 43 9.57 5.98 -3.43
N ASN A 44 9.35 7.27 -3.64
CA ASN A 44 9.93 8.35 -2.83
C ASN A 44 9.07 8.77 -1.63
N PHE A 45 8.21 7.85 -1.15
CA PHE A 45 7.26 8.12 -0.06
C PHE A 45 7.94 8.64 1.23
N ASP A 46 9.18 8.26 1.48
CA ASP A 46 9.94 8.76 2.63
C ASP A 46 10.16 10.28 2.56
N ALA A 47 10.44 10.80 1.37
CA ALA A 47 10.60 12.24 1.15
C ALA A 47 9.26 12.97 1.34
N ILE A 48 8.18 12.38 0.82
CA ILE A 48 6.83 12.95 0.99
C ILE A 48 6.49 13.04 2.48
N ILE A 49 6.59 11.93 3.21
CA ILE A 49 6.26 11.88 4.63
C ILE A 49 7.13 12.86 5.45
N TYR A 50 8.40 13.05 5.06
CA TYR A 50 9.31 13.98 5.72
C TYR A 50 8.84 15.43 5.63
N GLN A 51 8.18 15.80 4.54
CA GLN A 51 7.72 17.16 4.28
C GLN A 51 6.34 17.47 4.87
N LEU A 52 5.59 16.44 5.30
CA LEU A 52 4.25 16.64 5.85
C LEU A 52 4.27 17.46 7.14
N LEU A 53 3.42 18.46 7.19
CA LEU A 53 3.10 19.17 8.41
C LEU A 53 2.18 18.33 9.30
N ASN A 54 2.22 18.54 10.60
CA ASN A 54 1.40 17.78 11.55
C ASN A 54 -0.10 17.84 11.22
N GLU A 55 -0.59 18.96 10.73
CA GLU A 55 -1.98 19.17 10.31
C GLU A 55 -2.35 18.42 9.04
N GLU A 56 -1.38 18.04 8.22
CA GLU A 56 -1.60 17.29 6.97
C GLU A 56 -1.64 15.77 7.17
N ILE A 57 -1.05 15.26 8.26
CA ILE A 57 -0.91 13.82 8.50
C ILE A 57 -2.24 13.09 8.35
N ALA A 58 -3.32 13.64 8.89
CA ALA A 58 -4.66 13.04 8.79
C ALA A 58 -5.13 12.88 7.35
N CYS A 59 -4.79 13.82 6.47
CA CYS A 59 -5.16 13.78 5.05
C CYS A 59 -4.38 12.74 4.24
N PHE A 60 -3.22 12.33 4.71
CA PHE A 60 -2.36 11.30 4.10
C PHE A 60 -2.51 9.93 4.78
N SER A 61 -3.23 9.86 5.89
CA SER A 61 -3.47 8.63 6.63
C SER A 61 -4.46 7.72 5.90
N PRO A 62 -4.17 6.40 5.79
CA PRO A 62 -5.12 5.45 5.23
C PRO A 62 -6.17 5.00 6.25
N ASP A 63 -7.42 4.81 5.81
CA ASP A 63 -8.43 4.08 6.57
C ASP A 63 -8.19 2.57 6.50
N LEU A 64 -7.84 2.09 5.30
CA LEU A 64 -7.43 0.71 5.05
C LEU A 64 -5.97 0.67 4.58
N LEU A 65 -5.16 -0.05 5.33
CA LEU A 65 -3.80 -0.41 4.94
C LEU A 65 -3.78 -1.86 4.46
N ILE A 66 -3.21 -2.10 3.30
CA ILE A 66 -2.93 -3.44 2.77
C ILE A 66 -1.42 -3.55 2.61
N THR A 67 -0.81 -4.53 3.27
CA THR A 67 0.62 -4.81 3.11
C THR A 67 0.83 -6.08 2.32
N LEU A 68 1.67 -5.99 1.28
CA LEU A 68 2.05 -7.10 0.42
C LEU A 68 3.54 -7.38 0.57
N GLY A 69 3.90 -8.65 0.58
CA GLY A 69 5.29 -9.05 0.65
C GLY A 69 5.86 -9.04 2.07
N GLY A 70 7.19 -9.05 2.12
CA GLY A 70 7.93 -9.21 3.36
C GLY A 70 8.41 -7.90 3.97
N HIS A 71 9.71 -7.84 4.22
CA HIS A 71 10.34 -6.78 4.99
C HIS A 71 10.12 -5.38 4.41
N VAL A 72 9.76 -4.45 5.29
CA VAL A 72 9.71 -3.00 5.01
C VAL A 72 10.90 -2.36 5.72
N VAL A 73 11.78 -1.72 4.97
CA VAL A 73 13.03 -1.14 5.49
C VAL A 73 12.79 0.22 6.12
N SER A 74 12.00 1.06 5.48
CA SER A 74 11.80 2.44 5.88
C SER A 74 11.31 2.58 7.33
N LYS A 75 12.13 3.21 8.15
CA LYS A 75 11.76 3.57 9.53
C LYS A 75 10.68 4.67 9.56
N ARG A 76 10.69 5.53 8.54
CA ARG A 76 9.78 6.68 8.47
C ARG A 76 8.35 6.25 8.18
N ILE A 77 8.14 5.36 7.20
CA ILE A 77 6.81 4.82 6.92
C ILE A 77 6.26 4.02 8.11
N LYS A 78 7.13 3.27 8.83
CA LYS A 78 6.73 2.55 10.04
C LYS A 78 6.24 3.50 11.13
N LYS A 79 6.98 4.59 11.39
CA LYS A 79 6.58 5.61 12.37
C LYS A 79 5.28 6.29 11.96
N PHE A 80 5.16 6.68 10.69
CA PHE A 80 3.97 7.30 10.13
C PHE A 80 2.73 6.41 10.31
N LEU A 81 2.78 5.16 9.85
CA LEU A 81 1.64 4.24 9.93
C LEU A 81 1.27 3.86 11.36
N ARG A 82 2.24 3.77 12.28
CA ARG A 82 1.94 3.58 13.70
C ARG A 82 1.20 4.77 14.31
N SER A 83 1.53 5.99 13.88
CA SER A 83 0.83 7.21 14.34
C SER A 83 -0.55 7.37 13.73
N CYS A 84 -0.74 6.96 12.46
CA CYS A 84 -2.02 7.04 11.77
C CYS A 84 -3.08 6.08 12.33
N LYS A 85 -2.66 4.91 12.80
CA LYS A 85 -3.54 3.84 13.31
C LYS A 85 -4.69 3.53 12.34
N PRO A 86 -4.41 2.92 11.17
CA PRO A 86 -5.46 2.54 10.21
C PRO A 86 -6.58 1.77 10.89
N ALA A 87 -7.84 2.04 10.53
CA ALA A 87 -8.98 1.33 11.07
C ALA A 87 -8.97 -0.16 10.70
N SER A 88 -8.42 -0.50 9.54
CA SER A 88 -8.21 -1.88 9.08
C SER A 88 -6.83 -2.03 8.48
N HIS A 89 -6.17 -3.15 8.79
CA HIS A 89 -4.90 -3.52 8.18
C HIS A 89 -4.95 -4.99 7.76
N TRP A 90 -4.87 -5.22 6.46
CA TRP A 90 -4.83 -6.55 5.85
C TRP A 90 -3.38 -6.90 5.51
N TYR A 91 -2.89 -7.93 6.17
CA TYR A 91 -1.56 -8.47 5.92
C TYR A 91 -1.65 -9.65 4.96
N VAL A 92 -1.09 -9.49 3.75
CA VAL A 92 -1.13 -10.51 2.70
C VAL A 92 0.25 -11.11 2.54
N SER A 93 0.40 -12.39 2.82
CA SER A 93 1.65 -13.13 2.72
C SER A 93 1.39 -14.62 2.58
N GLU A 94 2.22 -15.31 1.81
CA GLU A 94 2.22 -16.79 1.75
C GLU A 94 2.83 -17.42 3.01
N GLU A 95 3.61 -16.64 3.77
CA GLU A 95 4.23 -17.12 4.99
C GLU A 95 3.25 -17.04 6.17
N PRO A 96 3.11 -18.12 6.95
CA PRO A 96 2.20 -18.15 8.10
C PRO A 96 2.69 -17.27 9.27
N LYS A 97 3.96 -16.86 9.25
CA LYS A 97 4.55 -16.06 10.32
C LYS A 97 4.20 -14.58 10.17
N ILE A 98 3.39 -14.09 11.09
CA ILE A 98 3.03 -12.67 11.17
C ILE A 98 4.14 -11.88 11.86
N VAL A 99 4.53 -10.77 11.25
CA VAL A 99 5.30 -9.72 11.91
C VAL A 99 4.53 -8.41 11.81
N ASP A 100 3.86 -8.02 12.88
CA ASP A 100 3.07 -6.78 12.93
C ASP A 100 3.96 -5.55 13.15
N LEU A 101 4.60 -5.10 12.07
CA LEU A 101 5.51 -3.95 12.09
C LEU A 101 4.82 -2.64 12.45
N PHE A 102 3.54 -2.53 12.19
CA PHE A 102 2.76 -1.29 12.36
C PHE A 102 1.82 -1.33 13.55
N GLN A 103 1.73 -2.48 14.22
CA GLN A 103 0.86 -2.70 15.39
C GLN A 103 -0.62 -2.42 15.08
N SER A 104 -1.07 -2.82 13.89
CA SER A 104 -2.41 -2.51 13.39
C SER A 104 -3.10 -3.64 12.63
N ILE A 105 -2.49 -4.83 12.49
CA ILE A 105 -3.06 -5.94 11.74
C ILE A 105 -4.42 -6.34 12.29
N THR A 106 -5.44 -6.29 11.42
CA THR A 106 -6.81 -6.71 11.72
C THR A 106 -7.20 -7.99 11.00
N ALA A 107 -6.54 -8.31 9.89
CA ALA A 107 -6.77 -9.55 9.13
C ALA A 107 -5.46 -10.03 8.49
N GLN A 108 -5.26 -11.34 8.48
CA GLN A 108 -4.21 -12.00 7.73
C GLN A 108 -4.83 -12.80 6.60
N LEU A 109 -4.28 -12.63 5.39
CA LEU A 109 -4.66 -13.40 4.22
C LEU A 109 -3.44 -14.20 3.74
N GLU A 110 -3.53 -15.52 3.88
CA GLU A 110 -2.46 -16.44 3.48
C GLU A 110 -2.61 -16.78 2.00
N MET A 111 -2.05 -15.91 1.17
CA MET A 111 -2.07 -16.04 -0.29
C MET A 111 -0.94 -15.20 -0.91
N ASP A 112 -0.60 -15.51 -2.17
CA ASP A 112 0.37 -14.71 -2.88
C ASP A 112 -0.18 -13.34 -3.29
N PRO A 113 0.69 -12.32 -3.43
CA PRO A 113 0.28 -10.96 -3.74
C PRO A 113 -0.52 -10.84 -5.05
N LEU A 114 -0.13 -11.57 -6.10
CA LEU A 114 -0.81 -11.49 -7.39
C LEU A 114 -2.24 -12.01 -7.31
N SER A 115 -2.43 -13.20 -6.72
CA SER A 115 -3.76 -13.79 -6.53
C SER A 115 -4.65 -12.87 -5.70
N PHE A 116 -4.13 -12.25 -4.65
CA PHE A 116 -4.88 -11.28 -3.86
C PHE A 116 -5.35 -10.09 -4.69
N VAL A 117 -4.44 -9.46 -5.44
CA VAL A 117 -4.75 -8.28 -6.24
C VAL A 117 -5.73 -8.61 -7.37
N GLU A 118 -5.57 -9.77 -8.01
CA GLU A 118 -6.51 -10.27 -9.04
C GLU A 118 -7.90 -10.53 -8.47
N GLU A 119 -8.01 -11.11 -7.27
CA GLU A 119 -9.31 -11.33 -6.61
C GLU A 119 -10.01 -10.02 -6.30
N ILE A 120 -9.29 -9.00 -5.80
CA ILE A 120 -9.85 -7.66 -5.59
C ILE A 120 -10.35 -7.08 -6.92
N ASN A 121 -9.56 -7.19 -7.99
CA ASN A 121 -9.95 -6.69 -9.31
C ASN A 121 -11.20 -7.38 -9.87
N LYS A 122 -11.41 -8.66 -9.57
CA LYS A 122 -12.58 -9.42 -10.02
C LYS A 122 -13.83 -9.14 -9.18
N LYS A 123 -13.69 -9.08 -7.86
CA LYS A 123 -14.82 -9.01 -6.92
C LYS A 123 -15.33 -7.61 -6.71
N CYS A 124 -14.49 -6.60 -6.87
CA CYS A 124 -14.86 -5.22 -6.62
C CYS A 124 -15.14 -4.51 -7.94
N SER A 125 -16.32 -3.98 -8.11
CA SER A 125 -16.66 -3.09 -9.20
C SER A 125 -16.02 -1.71 -8.99
N SER A 126 -15.60 -1.07 -10.09
CA SER A 126 -15.09 0.30 -10.03
C SER A 126 -16.16 1.23 -9.47
N ASN A 127 -15.79 1.98 -8.44
CA ASN A 127 -16.61 3.09 -7.98
C ASN A 127 -16.16 4.35 -8.74
N THR A 128 -17.11 5.15 -9.20
CA THR A 128 -16.87 6.49 -9.77
C THR A 128 -16.45 7.49 -8.68
N LEU A 129 -15.55 7.09 -7.79
CA LEU A 129 -15.04 7.93 -6.74
C LEU A 129 -14.06 8.98 -7.31
N LYS A 130 -14.15 10.17 -6.80
CA LYS A 130 -13.10 11.17 -7.04
C LYS A 130 -11.82 10.66 -6.40
N HIS A 131 -10.77 10.49 -7.18
CA HIS A 131 -9.43 10.05 -6.72
C HIS A 131 -8.73 11.17 -5.94
N THR A 132 -9.30 11.58 -4.80
CA THR A 132 -8.78 12.70 -4.01
C THR A 132 -7.61 12.29 -3.13
N TYR A 133 -7.66 11.13 -2.53
CA TYR A 133 -6.58 10.58 -1.71
C TYR A 133 -5.35 10.24 -2.55
N GLN A 134 -5.54 9.48 -3.63
CA GLN A 134 -4.48 9.13 -4.56
C GLN A 134 -3.83 10.37 -5.16
N SER A 135 -4.63 11.33 -5.66
CA SER A 135 -4.12 12.56 -6.27
C SER A 135 -3.28 13.38 -5.30
N ARG A 136 -3.65 13.41 -4.01
CA ARG A 136 -2.89 14.11 -2.98
C ARG A 136 -1.48 13.54 -2.82
N TRP A 137 -1.34 12.22 -2.78
CA TRP A 137 -0.05 11.57 -2.71
C TRP A 137 0.77 11.77 -3.99
N LEU A 138 0.13 11.64 -5.16
CA LEU A 138 0.80 11.80 -6.45
C LEU A 138 1.28 13.23 -6.69
N SER A 139 0.59 14.24 -6.17
CA SER A 139 1.00 15.63 -6.31
C SER A 139 2.28 15.99 -5.54
N GLN A 140 2.67 15.15 -4.59
CA GLN A 140 3.89 15.30 -3.79
C GLN A 140 5.03 14.39 -4.29
N SER A 141 4.74 13.48 -5.21
CA SER A 141 5.72 12.51 -5.69
C SER A 141 6.67 13.06 -6.76
#